data_4505562173d325fb1a17ab9f7210751b
#
_entry.id   4505562173d325fb1a17ab9f7210751b
#
_cell.length_a   1.000
_cell.length_b   1.000
_cell.length_c   1.000
_cell.angle_alpha   90.00
_cell.angle_beta   90.00
_cell.angle_gamma   90.00
#
_symmetry.space_group_name_H-M   'P 1'
#
loop_
_entity.id
_entity.type
_entity.pdbx_description
1 polymer ?
#
loop_
_entity_poly.entity_id
_entity_poly.type
_entity_poly.pdbx_seq_one_letter_code
_entity_poly.pdbx_strand_id
1 'polypeptide(L)'
;ITSYCKPEAVVTTPSFLAFSAKKSSFVLFAKAVGEAGLNVAVYTNYAYLIGTPRAIGPYGVGRVKTVMGWHANIAGYPLEKYYLDYIEQYDEDWGFIPQKYAIDIFAAAIRKAGSANPTDVAYALEGFRYDGGVGEVWMRPDDHQLILPLYVATLRNTSEGLKYSADDTEYGWDTDVKIEAEQNILPHTCEMDRP
;
A
#
# COMPACT_ATOMS: atom_id res chain seq x y z
N ILE A 1 6.60 22.46 -0.94
CA ILE A 1 6.19 22.66 0.48
C ILE A 1 6.07 21.27 1.08
N THR A 2 7.08 20.83 1.83
CA THR A 2 7.10 19.52 2.48
C THR A 2 7.18 19.74 3.99
N SER A 3 6.03 19.88 4.64
CA SER A 3 5.99 19.71 6.10
C SER A 3 5.86 18.21 6.41
N TYR A 4 6.96 17.58 6.78
CA TYR A 4 6.95 16.22 7.30
C TYR A 4 6.47 16.24 8.74
N CYS A 5 5.28 15.71 9.02
CA CYS A 5 4.91 15.36 10.39
C CYS A 5 5.78 14.18 10.84
N LYS A 6 6.58 14.35 11.89
CA LYS A 6 7.39 13.25 12.44
C LYS A 6 6.49 12.34 13.28
N PRO A 7 6.38 11.04 12.99
CA PRO A 7 5.70 10.11 13.89
C PRO A 7 6.55 9.89 15.15
N GLU A 8 5.92 9.99 16.32
CA GLU A 8 6.52 9.54 17.57
C GLU A 8 6.48 8.01 17.64
N ALA A 9 7.62 7.37 17.79
CA ALA A 9 7.73 5.92 17.91
C ALA A 9 7.49 5.49 19.36
N VAL A 10 6.44 4.69 19.59
CA VAL A 10 6.25 3.97 20.87
C VAL A 10 6.89 2.60 20.74
N VAL A 11 7.92 2.33 21.52
CA VAL A 11 8.62 1.06 21.58
C VAL A 11 8.14 0.25 22.77
N THR A 12 7.39 -0.81 22.52
CA THR A 12 7.15 -1.90 23.47
C THR A 12 7.94 -3.13 23.03
N THR A 13 8.21 -4.08 23.94
CA THR A 13 8.98 -5.31 23.66
C THR A 13 8.49 -5.97 22.36
N PRO A 14 9.32 -6.07 21.31
CA PRO A 14 8.80 -6.34 20.00
C PRO A 14 8.53 -7.84 19.82
N SER A 15 7.27 -8.19 19.60
CA SER A 15 6.89 -9.41 18.90
C SER A 15 7.03 -9.28 17.38
N PHE A 16 7.43 -8.11 16.89
CA PHE A 16 7.65 -7.80 15.49
C PHE A 16 8.76 -6.77 15.30
N LEU A 17 9.33 -6.70 14.10
CA LEU A 17 10.29 -5.68 13.67
C LEU A 17 9.66 -4.82 12.59
N ALA A 18 9.60 -3.50 12.80
CA ALA A 18 9.19 -2.55 11.76
C ALA A 18 10.44 -2.05 11.03
N PHE A 19 10.44 -2.13 9.71
CA PHE A 19 11.58 -1.77 8.88
C PHE A 19 11.20 -0.66 7.89
N SER A 20 11.85 0.48 8.02
CA SER A 20 11.69 1.64 7.14
C SER A 20 13.03 2.06 6.55
N ALA A 21 13.48 1.34 5.53
CA ALA A 21 14.70 1.64 4.80
C ALA A 21 14.54 1.28 3.31
N LYS A 22 15.59 1.56 2.51
CA LYS A 22 15.58 1.24 1.07
C LYS A 22 15.28 -0.24 0.81
N LYS A 23 14.57 -0.54 -0.30
CA LYS A 23 14.20 -1.89 -0.76
C LYS A 23 15.33 -2.92 -0.62
N SER A 24 16.55 -2.59 -1.10
CA SER A 24 17.69 -3.50 -1.05
C SER A 24 18.10 -3.89 0.37
N SER A 25 18.12 -2.93 1.29
CA SER A 25 18.45 -3.18 2.69
C SER A 25 17.37 -4.03 3.37
N PHE A 26 16.10 -3.81 3.01
CA PHE A 26 14.99 -4.62 3.51
C PHE A 26 15.11 -6.08 3.06
N VAL A 27 15.39 -6.34 1.78
CA VAL A 27 15.56 -7.70 1.25
C VAL A 27 16.67 -8.46 1.99
N LEU A 28 17.82 -7.82 2.18
CA LEU A 28 18.95 -8.43 2.92
C LEU A 28 18.58 -8.73 4.37
N PHE A 29 17.90 -7.79 5.02
CA PHE A 29 17.45 -7.96 6.40
C PHE A 29 16.43 -9.11 6.53
N ALA A 30 15.41 -9.17 5.68
CA ALA A 30 14.39 -10.21 5.69
C ALA A 30 15.00 -11.60 5.45
N LYS A 31 15.97 -11.71 4.55
CA LYS A 31 16.74 -12.94 4.33
C LYS A 31 17.53 -13.34 5.58
N ALA A 32 18.28 -12.42 6.16
CA ALA A 32 19.09 -12.69 7.35
C ALA A 32 18.21 -13.17 8.54
N VAL A 33 17.04 -12.56 8.75
CA VAL A 33 16.06 -12.99 9.75
C VAL A 33 15.58 -14.42 9.46
N GLY A 34 15.28 -14.71 8.18
CA GLY A 34 14.83 -16.04 7.75
C GLY A 34 15.92 -17.11 7.87
N GLU A 35 17.14 -16.82 7.44
CA GLU A 35 18.30 -17.70 7.53
C GLU A 35 18.69 -18.00 8.99
N ALA A 36 18.57 -17.02 9.87
CA ALA A 36 18.79 -17.19 11.29
C ALA A 36 17.68 -17.98 12.01
N GLY A 37 16.60 -18.35 11.30
CA GLY A 37 15.47 -19.08 11.86
C GLY A 37 14.68 -18.30 12.93
N LEU A 38 14.80 -16.96 12.96
CA LEU A 38 14.13 -16.14 13.96
C LEU A 38 12.61 -16.14 13.71
N ASN A 39 11.85 -16.47 14.78
CA ASN A 39 10.39 -16.45 14.73
C ASN A 39 9.86 -15.05 15.08
N VAL A 40 10.09 -14.09 14.22
CA VAL A 40 9.61 -12.71 14.35
C VAL A 40 8.92 -12.28 13.08
N ALA A 41 7.84 -11.49 13.22
CA ALA A 41 7.21 -10.83 12.09
C ALA A 41 8.03 -9.60 11.68
N VAL A 42 8.19 -9.39 10.38
CA VAL A 42 8.91 -8.23 9.82
C VAL A 42 7.94 -7.40 9.01
N TYR A 43 7.60 -6.22 9.51
CA TYR A 43 6.67 -5.28 8.88
C TYR A 43 7.39 -4.25 8.04
N THR A 44 6.89 -4.00 6.82
CA THR A 44 7.35 -2.92 5.96
C THR A 44 6.29 -2.55 4.93
N ASN A 45 6.33 -1.32 4.44
CA ASN A 45 5.56 -0.87 3.28
C ASN A 45 6.30 -1.06 1.95
N TYR A 46 7.46 -1.74 1.93
CA TYR A 46 8.25 -1.96 0.71
C TYR A 46 8.18 -3.39 0.18
N ALA A 47 7.59 -4.32 0.94
CA ALA A 47 7.62 -5.74 0.58
C ALA A 47 6.83 -6.05 -0.70
N TYR A 48 5.79 -5.28 -1.01
CA TYR A 48 4.95 -5.47 -2.21
C TYR A 48 5.52 -4.83 -3.48
N LEU A 49 6.64 -4.13 -3.40
CA LEU A 49 7.27 -3.52 -4.58
C LEU A 49 7.77 -4.60 -5.54
N ILE A 50 7.57 -4.37 -6.84
CA ILE A 50 7.97 -5.27 -7.93
C ILE A 50 9.41 -5.78 -7.72
N GLY A 51 9.59 -7.10 -7.85
CA GLY A 51 10.84 -7.80 -7.62
C GLY A 51 11.23 -7.97 -6.16
N THR A 52 10.43 -7.49 -5.19
CA THR A 52 10.75 -7.68 -3.77
C THR A 52 10.35 -9.06 -3.26
N PRO A 53 9.13 -9.57 -3.51
CA PRO A 53 8.77 -10.95 -3.16
C PRO A 53 9.73 -11.98 -3.74
N ARG A 54 10.07 -11.86 -5.03
CA ARG A 54 11.07 -12.73 -5.70
C ARG A 54 12.43 -12.63 -5.03
N ALA A 55 12.90 -11.43 -4.71
CA ALA A 55 14.20 -11.21 -4.10
C ALA A 55 14.29 -11.75 -2.66
N ILE A 56 13.22 -11.67 -1.88
CA ILE A 56 13.17 -12.25 -0.51
C ILE A 56 13.12 -13.77 -0.57
N GLY A 57 12.33 -14.32 -1.51
CA GLY A 57 12.16 -15.76 -1.67
C GLY A 57 11.52 -16.44 -0.45
N PRO A 58 11.81 -17.73 -0.19
CA PRO A 58 11.18 -18.51 0.86
C PRO A 58 11.44 -17.97 2.27
N TYR A 59 12.46 -17.18 2.46
CA TYR A 59 12.81 -16.59 3.76
C TYR A 59 11.77 -15.63 4.31
N GLY A 60 10.94 -15.05 3.42
CA GLY A 60 9.88 -14.14 3.81
C GLY A 60 8.54 -14.81 4.14
N VAL A 61 8.36 -16.07 3.71
CA VAL A 61 7.07 -16.77 3.85
C VAL A 61 6.69 -16.92 5.33
N GLY A 62 5.46 -16.56 5.66
CA GLY A 62 4.89 -16.61 7.01
C GLY A 62 5.38 -15.51 7.96
N ARG A 63 6.38 -14.70 7.58
CA ARG A 63 6.97 -13.69 8.47
C ARG A 63 7.01 -12.27 7.92
N VAL A 64 7.18 -12.11 6.61
CA VAL A 64 7.16 -10.77 6.02
C VAL A 64 5.72 -10.32 5.86
N LYS A 65 5.43 -9.17 6.44
CA LYS A 65 4.13 -8.51 6.41
C LYS A 65 4.25 -7.12 5.80
N THR A 66 3.21 -6.72 5.10
CA THR A 66 3.13 -5.40 4.49
C THR A 66 1.79 -4.75 4.76
N VAL A 67 1.74 -3.42 4.70
CA VAL A 67 0.50 -2.65 4.72
C VAL A 67 0.32 -2.05 3.34
N MET A 68 -0.85 -2.27 2.76
CA MET A 68 -1.16 -1.82 1.40
C MET A 68 -2.64 -1.51 1.23
N GLY A 69 -2.99 -0.71 0.22
CA GLY A 69 -4.38 -0.37 -0.08
C GLY A 69 -5.15 -1.48 -0.79
N TRP A 70 -4.45 -2.40 -1.47
CA TRP A 70 -5.06 -3.53 -2.17
C TRP A 70 -3.98 -4.53 -2.62
N HIS A 71 -4.34 -5.80 -2.81
CA HIS A 71 -3.53 -6.81 -3.49
C HIS A 71 -4.43 -7.79 -4.25
N ALA A 72 -3.84 -8.51 -5.22
CA ALA A 72 -4.58 -9.32 -6.18
C ALA A 72 -5.49 -10.41 -5.54
N ASN A 73 -5.14 -10.92 -4.36
CA ASN A 73 -5.93 -11.93 -3.65
C ASN A 73 -7.12 -11.36 -2.85
N ILE A 74 -7.39 -10.06 -2.95
CA ILE A 74 -8.60 -9.45 -2.38
C ILE A 74 -9.69 -9.50 -3.43
N ALA A 75 -10.67 -10.39 -3.24
CA ALA A 75 -11.76 -10.59 -4.18
C ALA A 75 -12.82 -9.46 -4.13
N GLY A 76 -13.58 -9.34 -5.22
CA GLY A 76 -14.81 -8.53 -5.26
C GLY A 76 -14.61 -7.06 -5.61
N TYR A 77 -13.43 -6.63 -6.00
CA TYR A 77 -13.16 -5.27 -6.44
C TYR A 77 -12.91 -5.17 -7.95
N PRO A 78 -13.40 -4.11 -8.62
CA PRO A 78 -13.13 -3.87 -10.05
C PRO A 78 -11.65 -3.81 -10.42
N LEU A 79 -10.80 -3.51 -9.43
CA LEU A 79 -9.36 -3.40 -9.60
C LEU A 79 -8.70 -4.74 -9.99
N GLU A 80 -9.31 -5.88 -9.64
CA GLU A 80 -8.86 -7.20 -10.06
C GLU A 80 -8.81 -7.32 -11.59
N LYS A 81 -9.86 -6.86 -12.28
CA LYS A 81 -9.87 -6.87 -13.75
C LYS A 81 -8.74 -6.03 -14.33
N TYR A 82 -8.52 -4.83 -13.78
CA TYR A 82 -7.45 -3.96 -14.24
C TYR A 82 -6.07 -4.59 -14.05
N TYR A 83 -5.86 -5.29 -12.93
CA TYR A 83 -4.64 -6.06 -12.67
C TYR A 83 -4.41 -7.16 -13.72
N LEU A 84 -5.45 -7.91 -14.07
CA LEU A 84 -5.36 -8.97 -15.09
C LEU A 84 -5.10 -8.40 -16.48
N ASP A 85 -5.80 -7.32 -16.86
CA ASP A 85 -5.58 -6.63 -18.15
C ASP A 85 -4.12 -6.10 -18.24
N TYR A 86 -3.56 -5.64 -17.11
CA TYR A 86 -2.17 -5.17 -17.06
C TYR A 86 -1.17 -6.32 -17.29
N ILE A 87 -1.35 -7.47 -16.61
CA ILE A 87 -0.50 -8.65 -16.80
C ILE A 87 -0.58 -9.12 -18.26
N GLU A 88 -1.81 -9.23 -18.83
CA GLU A 88 -1.99 -9.66 -20.22
C GLU A 88 -1.26 -8.74 -21.20
N GLN A 89 -1.25 -7.44 -20.95
CA GLN A 89 -0.65 -6.45 -21.85
C GLN A 89 0.87 -6.35 -21.71
N TYR A 90 1.41 -6.49 -20.50
CA TYR A 90 2.81 -6.15 -20.21
C TYR A 90 3.66 -7.32 -19.73
N ASP A 91 3.06 -8.48 -19.50
CA ASP A 91 3.73 -9.68 -18.94
C ASP A 91 4.49 -9.35 -17.64
N GLU A 92 3.91 -8.50 -16.81
CA GLU A 92 4.53 -7.96 -15.59
C GLU A 92 3.49 -7.87 -14.48
N ASP A 93 3.89 -8.24 -13.26
CA ASP A 93 3.08 -8.01 -12.07
C ASP A 93 3.19 -6.54 -11.63
N TRP A 94 2.08 -5.91 -11.36
CA TRP A 94 2.07 -4.52 -10.93
C TRP A 94 1.65 -4.37 -9.46
N GLY A 95 2.63 -4.33 -8.56
CA GLY A 95 2.40 -4.08 -7.15
C GLY A 95 1.92 -2.65 -6.82
N PHE A 96 1.90 -1.73 -7.82
CA PHE A 96 1.52 -0.32 -7.65
C PHE A 96 0.14 0.03 -8.22
N ILE A 97 -0.76 -0.93 -8.31
CA ILE A 97 -2.14 -0.67 -8.77
C ILE A 97 -2.80 0.56 -8.11
N PRO A 98 -2.52 0.89 -6.83
CA PRO A 98 -3.01 2.13 -6.23
C PRO A 98 -2.69 3.41 -6.99
N GLN A 99 -1.62 3.47 -7.78
CA GLN A 99 -1.31 4.64 -8.59
C GLN A 99 -2.35 4.93 -9.68
N LYS A 100 -3.07 3.91 -10.15
CA LYS A 100 -4.16 4.11 -11.10
C LYS A 100 -5.22 5.07 -10.53
N TYR A 101 -5.72 4.77 -9.33
CA TYR A 101 -6.75 5.65 -8.77
C TYR A 101 -6.20 7.02 -8.34
N ALA A 102 -4.90 7.14 -8.04
CA ALA A 102 -4.31 8.45 -7.82
C ALA A 102 -4.38 9.33 -9.09
N ILE A 103 -4.05 8.78 -10.27
CA ILE A 103 -4.20 9.48 -11.54
C ILE A 103 -5.65 9.81 -11.83
N ASP A 104 -6.58 8.89 -11.60
CA ASP A 104 -8.00 9.10 -11.82
C ASP A 104 -8.56 10.21 -10.91
N ILE A 105 -8.15 10.25 -9.63
CA ILE A 105 -8.52 11.30 -8.67
C ILE A 105 -8.00 12.66 -9.15
N PHE A 106 -6.74 12.76 -9.56
CA PHE A 106 -6.19 14.00 -10.08
C PHE A 106 -6.93 14.47 -11.34
N ALA A 107 -7.20 13.57 -12.28
CA ALA A 107 -7.95 13.91 -13.48
C ALA A 107 -9.38 14.39 -13.15
N ALA A 108 -10.03 13.79 -12.16
CA ALA A 108 -11.34 14.18 -11.69
C ALA A 108 -11.30 15.54 -10.96
N ALA A 109 -10.27 15.77 -10.14
CA ALA A 109 -10.08 17.04 -9.44
C ALA A 109 -9.82 18.21 -10.41
N ILE A 110 -9.02 18.01 -11.46
CA ILE A 110 -8.79 19.00 -12.53
C ILE A 110 -10.12 19.34 -13.22
N ARG A 111 -10.94 18.34 -13.56
CA ARG A 111 -12.27 18.56 -14.15
C ARG A 111 -13.20 19.33 -13.20
N LYS A 112 -13.20 19.00 -11.91
CA LYS A 112 -13.99 19.67 -10.88
C LYS A 112 -13.56 21.13 -10.68
N ALA A 113 -12.24 21.38 -10.69
CA ALA A 113 -11.67 22.72 -10.59
C ALA A 113 -11.95 23.57 -11.84
N GLY A 114 -12.12 22.94 -13.01
CA GLY A 114 -12.15 23.67 -14.30
C GLY A 114 -10.82 24.34 -14.64
N SER A 115 -9.74 23.94 -13.99
CA SER A 115 -8.43 24.58 -14.03
C SER A 115 -7.33 23.52 -13.85
N ALA A 116 -6.17 23.73 -14.47
CA ALA A 116 -4.95 22.96 -14.22
C ALA A 116 -3.99 23.68 -13.25
N ASN A 117 -4.40 24.82 -12.69
CA ASN A 117 -3.61 25.50 -11.67
C ASN A 117 -3.50 24.62 -10.42
N PRO A 118 -2.29 24.37 -9.87
CA PRO A 118 -2.11 23.48 -8.73
C PRO A 118 -2.92 23.87 -7.49
N THR A 119 -3.07 25.16 -7.22
CA THR A 119 -3.86 25.65 -6.08
C THR A 119 -5.35 25.35 -6.25
N ASP A 120 -5.92 25.59 -7.43
CA ASP A 120 -7.32 25.30 -7.72
C ASP A 120 -7.62 23.79 -7.60
N VAL A 121 -6.70 22.96 -8.11
CA VAL A 121 -6.79 21.49 -8.03
C VAL A 121 -6.68 21.02 -6.58
N ALA A 122 -5.78 21.60 -5.78
CA ALA A 122 -5.65 21.28 -4.36
C ALA A 122 -6.94 21.56 -3.59
N TYR A 123 -7.56 22.72 -3.78
CA TYR A 123 -8.87 23.03 -3.20
C TYR A 123 -9.99 22.11 -3.70
N ALA A 124 -9.96 21.73 -4.98
CA ALA A 124 -10.93 20.79 -5.52
C ALA A 124 -10.81 19.38 -4.92
N LEU A 125 -9.64 19.02 -4.44
CA LEU A 125 -9.40 17.75 -3.74
C LEU A 125 -9.95 17.73 -2.31
N GLU A 126 -10.11 18.87 -1.65
CA GLU A 126 -10.63 18.92 -0.27
C GLU A 126 -12.02 18.27 -0.17
N GLY A 127 -12.14 17.24 0.65
CA GLY A 127 -13.36 16.45 0.80
C GLY A 127 -13.78 15.65 -0.45
N PHE A 128 -12.92 15.57 -1.46
CA PHE A 128 -13.23 14.85 -2.70
C PHE A 128 -13.35 13.36 -2.43
N ARG A 129 -14.46 12.75 -2.89
CA ARG A 129 -14.73 11.31 -2.78
C ARG A 129 -14.67 10.66 -4.14
N TYR A 130 -14.13 9.45 -4.19
CA TYR A 130 -13.91 8.70 -5.42
C TYR A 130 -14.03 7.20 -5.16
N ASP A 131 -14.74 6.48 -6.04
CA ASP A 131 -14.68 5.01 -6.07
C ASP A 131 -13.47 4.60 -6.93
N GLY A 132 -12.39 4.25 -6.25
CA GLY A 132 -11.12 3.88 -6.88
C GLY A 132 -11.04 2.43 -7.36
N GLY A 133 -12.15 1.68 -7.29
CA GLY A 133 -12.14 0.24 -7.57
C GLY A 133 -11.65 -0.62 -6.40
N VAL A 134 -11.41 0.00 -5.26
CA VAL A 134 -11.12 -0.63 -3.95
C VAL A 134 -12.18 -0.25 -2.90
N GLY A 135 -13.32 0.29 -3.34
CA GLY A 135 -14.31 0.97 -2.53
C GLY A 135 -14.09 2.48 -2.51
N GLU A 136 -14.89 3.18 -1.71
CA GLU A 136 -14.80 4.62 -1.61
C GLU A 136 -13.52 5.05 -0.91
N VAL A 137 -12.81 5.98 -1.55
CA VAL A 137 -11.66 6.69 -1.00
C VAL A 137 -11.94 8.19 -1.00
N TRP A 138 -11.37 8.95 -0.05
CA TRP A 138 -11.58 10.39 -0.01
C TRP A 138 -10.36 11.15 0.51
N MET A 139 -10.28 12.40 0.09
CA MET A 139 -9.23 13.32 0.53
C MET A 139 -9.72 14.07 1.77
N ARG A 140 -9.01 13.95 2.89
CA ARG A 140 -9.30 14.71 4.11
C ARG A 140 -9.01 16.19 3.87
N PRO A 141 -9.96 17.12 4.18
CA PRO A 141 -9.78 18.53 3.85
C PRO A 141 -8.70 19.24 4.68
N ASP A 142 -8.42 18.73 5.89
CA ASP A 142 -7.58 19.43 6.86
C ASP A 142 -6.08 19.31 6.56
N ASP A 143 -5.65 18.20 5.96
CA ASP A 143 -4.24 17.88 5.71
C ASP A 143 -3.97 17.19 4.38
N HIS A 144 -4.98 17.04 3.51
CA HIS A 144 -4.93 16.33 2.24
C HIS A 144 -4.44 14.87 2.34
N GLN A 145 -4.67 14.21 3.48
CA GLN A 145 -4.45 12.77 3.57
C GLN A 145 -5.53 12.04 2.76
N LEU A 146 -5.11 11.15 1.88
CA LEU A 146 -6.04 10.22 1.22
C LEU A 146 -6.46 9.15 2.22
N ILE A 147 -7.74 9.06 2.50
CA ILE A 147 -8.34 8.06 3.38
C ILE A 147 -8.86 6.91 2.51
N LEU A 148 -8.42 5.71 2.80
CA LEU A 148 -8.76 4.49 2.08
C LEU A 148 -8.67 3.28 3.04
N PRO A 149 -9.32 2.15 2.72
CA PRO A 149 -9.11 0.92 3.46
C PRO A 149 -7.66 0.45 3.31
N LEU A 150 -7.09 -0.09 4.38
CA LEU A 150 -5.75 -0.68 4.37
C LEU A 150 -5.84 -2.18 4.71
N TYR A 151 -4.92 -2.92 4.15
CA TYR A 151 -4.79 -4.35 4.38
C TYR A 151 -3.41 -4.66 4.95
N VAL A 152 -3.39 -5.34 6.07
CA VAL A 152 -2.17 -5.99 6.55
C VAL A 152 -2.14 -7.37 5.91
N ALA A 153 -1.11 -7.67 5.15
CA ALA A 153 -0.99 -8.94 4.46
C ALA A 153 0.35 -9.61 4.73
N THR A 154 0.33 -10.93 4.81
CA THR A 154 1.51 -11.78 4.99
C THR A 154 1.89 -12.43 3.66
N LEU A 155 3.18 -12.52 3.36
CA LEU A 155 3.68 -13.30 2.25
C LEU A 155 3.53 -14.80 2.56
N ARG A 156 2.77 -15.54 1.73
CA ARG A 156 2.49 -16.97 1.90
C ARG A 156 2.73 -17.75 0.62
N ASN A 157 2.85 -19.07 0.72
CA ASN A 157 2.87 -19.91 -0.47
C ASN A 157 1.51 -19.89 -1.18
N THR A 158 1.53 -19.87 -2.51
CA THR A 158 0.30 -19.96 -3.31
C THR A 158 -0.43 -21.29 -3.12
N SER A 159 0.31 -22.37 -2.81
CA SER A 159 -0.26 -23.67 -2.44
C SER A 159 -1.19 -23.65 -1.20
N GLU A 160 -1.17 -22.57 -0.43
CA GLU A 160 -2.08 -22.36 0.71
C GLU A 160 -3.46 -21.82 0.29
N GLY A 161 -3.77 -21.82 -1.02
CA GLY A 161 -5.09 -21.46 -1.57
C GLY A 161 -5.17 -20.05 -2.13
N LEU A 162 -4.04 -19.37 -2.35
CA LEU A 162 -4.01 -18.07 -3.00
C LEU A 162 -4.25 -18.21 -4.51
N LYS A 163 -5.04 -17.30 -5.07
CA LYS A 163 -5.37 -17.28 -6.50
C LYS A 163 -4.23 -16.72 -7.35
N TYR A 164 -3.52 -15.73 -6.82
CA TYR A 164 -2.48 -15.00 -7.54
C TYR A 164 -1.16 -15.03 -6.78
N SER A 165 -0.08 -15.23 -7.52
CA SER A 165 1.28 -15.04 -7.02
C SER A 165 1.68 -13.56 -7.07
N ALA A 166 2.79 -13.24 -6.43
CA ALA A 166 3.48 -11.95 -6.53
C ALA A 166 4.81 -12.16 -7.27
N ASP A 167 5.13 -11.29 -8.22
CA ASP A 167 6.38 -11.33 -9.02
C ASP A 167 6.58 -12.66 -9.78
N ASP A 168 5.52 -13.31 -10.25
CA ASP A 168 5.61 -14.62 -10.90
C ASP A 168 6.44 -15.62 -10.08
N THR A 169 6.11 -15.75 -8.80
CA THR A 169 6.74 -16.66 -7.85
C THR A 169 5.75 -17.69 -7.33
N GLU A 170 6.19 -18.57 -6.43
CA GLU A 170 5.32 -19.47 -5.67
C GLU A 170 4.70 -18.80 -4.43
N TYR A 171 4.84 -17.48 -4.27
CA TYR A 171 4.39 -16.71 -3.12
C TYR A 171 3.38 -15.66 -3.54
N GLY A 172 2.45 -15.35 -2.65
CA GLY A 172 1.45 -14.30 -2.82
C GLY A 172 1.12 -13.62 -1.50
N TRP A 173 0.36 -12.55 -1.57
CA TRP A 173 -0.13 -11.83 -0.39
C TRP A 173 -1.45 -12.41 0.08
N ASP A 174 -1.54 -12.72 1.37
CA ASP A 174 -2.74 -13.16 2.07
C ASP A 174 -3.11 -12.15 3.13
N THR A 175 -4.39 -11.73 3.15
CA THR A 175 -4.87 -10.72 4.11
C THR A 175 -4.98 -11.30 5.51
N ASP A 176 -4.22 -10.73 6.45
CA ASP A 176 -4.41 -11.00 7.87
C ASP A 176 -5.54 -10.15 8.47
N VAL A 177 -5.56 -8.86 8.11
CA VAL A 177 -6.50 -7.87 8.65
C VAL A 177 -6.84 -6.82 7.59
N LYS A 178 -8.13 -6.51 7.45
CA LYS A 178 -8.62 -5.30 6.79
C LYS A 178 -8.85 -4.23 7.85
N ILE A 179 -8.35 -3.04 7.62
CA ILE A 179 -8.60 -1.83 8.40
C ILE A 179 -9.50 -0.95 7.55
N GLU A 180 -10.72 -0.71 8.00
CA GLU A 180 -11.67 0.11 7.25
C GLU A 180 -11.17 1.56 7.14
N ALA A 181 -11.58 2.26 6.08
CA ALA A 181 -11.11 3.61 5.78
C ALA A 181 -11.31 4.58 6.97
N GLU A 182 -12.44 4.48 7.66
CA GLU A 182 -12.77 5.31 8.83
C GLU A 182 -11.83 5.06 10.01
N GLN A 183 -11.29 3.86 10.15
CA GLN A 183 -10.35 3.50 11.22
C GLN A 183 -8.95 4.09 10.97
N ASN A 184 -8.68 4.54 9.75
CA ASN A 184 -7.42 5.21 9.37
C ASN A 184 -7.46 6.72 9.60
N ILE A 185 -8.58 7.26 10.10
CA ILE A 185 -8.69 8.67 10.44
C ILE A 185 -8.05 8.90 11.81
N LEU A 186 -6.73 9.08 11.80
CA LEU A 186 -5.98 9.35 13.02
C LEU A 186 -5.96 10.86 13.33
N PRO A 187 -5.89 11.23 14.62
CA PRO A 187 -5.62 12.61 15.02
C PRO A 187 -4.32 13.09 14.38
N HIS A 188 -4.29 14.34 13.97
CA HIS A 188 -3.09 14.97 13.41
C HIS A 188 -2.91 16.37 13.97
N THR A 189 -1.67 16.83 13.92
CA THR A 189 -1.26 18.20 14.35
C THR A 189 -0.74 19.01 13.16
N CYS A 190 -0.93 18.51 11.95
CA CYS A 190 -0.53 19.23 10.74
C CYS A 190 -1.51 20.37 10.48
N GLU A 191 -0.98 21.58 10.37
CA GLU A 191 -1.70 22.75 9.89
C GLU A 191 -1.18 23.06 8.48
N MET A 192 -2.08 23.07 7.49
CA MET A 192 -1.70 23.44 6.13
C MET A 192 -1.68 24.98 6.02
N ASP A 193 -0.56 25.50 5.52
CA ASP A 193 -0.50 26.91 5.07
C ASP A 193 -1.19 27.01 3.71
N ARG A 194 -2.33 27.70 3.70
CA ARG A 194 -3.14 27.90 2.48
C ARG A 194 -2.85 29.28 1.92
N PRO A 195 -2.50 29.39 0.63
CA PRO A 195 -2.29 30.67 -0.03
C PRO A 195 -3.57 31.51 -0.14
#